data_64d4da1b465ac68960dfde41fa860788
#
_entry.id   64d4da1b465ac68960dfde41fa860788
#
_cell.length_a   1.000
_cell.length_b   1.000
_cell.length_c   1.000
_cell.angle_alpha   90.00
_cell.angle_beta   90.00
_cell.angle_gamma   90.00
#
_symmetry.space_group_name_H-M   'P 1'
#
loop_
_entity.id
_entity.type
_entity.pdbx_description
1 polymer ?
#
loop_
_entity_poly.entity_id
_entity_poly.type
_entity_poly.pdbx_seq_one_letter_code
_entity_poly.pdbx_strand_id
1 'polypeptide(L)'
;MLTTYDHRRDSAGLRYVYPVISRRAGGVSVGINLNVNNACNWACVYCQVDNLTRGGPPPIDLDLLERELAGFLEDALHGEFMSRQVPADSRHLMDVAFSGNGEPTSAAEFDEAISRVGDVLRRFGLARKLPLRLITNGSMVHRPKVQRGIRMIDELGGEIWFKVDRAVASDVAAINGVPLDSERVARNIELCAGLATTWVQTCWFALDGQAPDAVARSAYCALLKPLAGRLAGVHLYGLARPSMQPAAPRLGRLTAAELEEFAAEITKETGIRVNVSP
;
A
#
# COMPACT_ATOMS: atom_id res chain seq x y z
N MET A 1 -13.03 -15.62 -12.56
CA MET A 1 -11.55 -15.75 -12.64
C MET A 1 -10.92 -14.40 -12.37
N LEU A 2 -9.95 -14.34 -11.47
CA LEU A 2 -9.22 -13.11 -11.15
C LEU A 2 -8.40 -12.64 -12.35
N THR A 3 -8.24 -11.33 -12.48
CA THR A 3 -7.41 -10.70 -13.51
C THR A 3 -6.49 -9.65 -12.89
N THR A 4 -5.42 -9.29 -13.59
CA THR A 4 -4.52 -8.21 -13.17
C THR A 4 -5.16 -6.81 -13.25
N TYR A 5 -6.34 -6.69 -13.85
CA TYR A 5 -7.07 -5.43 -14.03
C TYR A 5 -8.19 -5.25 -13.01
N ASP A 6 -8.72 -6.34 -12.44
CA ASP A 6 -9.78 -6.30 -11.43
C ASP A 6 -9.17 -6.38 -10.01
N HIS A 7 -9.34 -5.31 -9.25
CA HIS A 7 -8.90 -5.20 -7.86
C HIS A 7 -10.05 -4.77 -6.94
N ARG A 8 -11.28 -5.14 -7.31
CA ARG A 8 -12.45 -4.90 -6.44
C ARG A 8 -12.26 -5.67 -5.13
N ARG A 9 -12.69 -5.04 -4.03
CA ARG A 9 -12.51 -5.58 -2.68
C ARG A 9 -13.63 -6.53 -2.28
N ASP A 10 -14.59 -6.74 -3.16
CA ASP A 10 -15.71 -7.69 -3.03
C ASP A 10 -15.55 -8.95 -3.89
N SER A 11 -14.38 -9.14 -4.50
CA SER A 11 -14.12 -10.22 -5.48
C SER A 11 -14.32 -11.63 -4.93
N ALA A 12 -14.25 -11.83 -3.61
CA ALA A 12 -14.50 -13.10 -2.94
C ALA A 12 -15.84 -13.13 -2.18
N GLY A 13 -16.65 -12.06 -2.22
CA GLY A 13 -17.88 -11.96 -1.43
C GLY A 13 -17.67 -11.85 0.08
N LEU A 14 -16.41 -11.59 0.52
CA LEU A 14 -16.03 -11.42 1.91
C LEU A 14 -16.01 -9.94 2.27
N ARG A 15 -16.10 -9.61 3.55
CA ARG A 15 -16.17 -8.24 4.02
C ARG A 15 -14.79 -7.59 4.15
N TYR A 16 -13.84 -8.31 4.74
CA TYR A 16 -12.49 -7.80 5.06
C TYR A 16 -11.42 -8.38 4.16
N VAL A 17 -11.59 -9.60 3.65
CA VAL A 17 -10.57 -10.32 2.88
C VAL A 17 -10.90 -10.34 1.40
N TYR A 18 -9.93 -9.94 0.57
CA TYR A 18 -10.11 -9.95 -0.89
C TYR A 18 -8.83 -10.39 -1.59
N PRO A 19 -8.91 -11.37 -2.50
CA PRO A 19 -7.77 -11.77 -3.33
C PRO A 19 -7.65 -10.86 -4.56
N VAL A 20 -6.40 -10.54 -4.92
CA VAL A 20 -6.07 -9.87 -6.19
C VAL A 20 -4.83 -10.48 -6.81
N ILE A 21 -4.72 -10.43 -8.14
CA ILE A 21 -3.47 -10.76 -8.81
C ILE A 21 -2.57 -9.54 -8.80
N SER A 22 -1.47 -9.63 -8.08
CA SER A 22 -0.46 -8.58 -8.04
C SER A 22 0.38 -8.61 -9.31
N ARG A 23 0.30 -7.56 -10.14
CA ARG A 23 1.17 -7.43 -11.32
C ARG A 23 2.65 -7.37 -10.97
N ARG A 24 2.99 -6.77 -9.82
CA ARG A 24 4.36 -6.62 -9.33
C ARG A 24 4.92 -7.91 -8.76
N ALA A 25 4.08 -8.69 -8.09
CA ALA A 25 4.50 -9.91 -7.41
C ALA A 25 4.28 -11.16 -8.26
N GLY A 26 3.47 -11.11 -9.32
CA GLY A 26 3.23 -12.23 -10.24
C GLY A 26 2.32 -13.33 -9.72
N GLY A 27 1.63 -13.13 -8.58
CA GLY A 27 0.75 -14.12 -7.98
C GLY A 27 -0.36 -13.47 -7.15
N VAL A 28 -1.01 -14.26 -6.30
CA VAL A 28 -2.15 -13.83 -5.48
C VAL A 28 -1.67 -13.07 -4.24
N SER A 29 -2.08 -11.81 -4.13
CA SER A 29 -1.99 -11.02 -2.91
C SER A 29 -3.33 -11.08 -2.17
N VAL A 30 -3.30 -11.38 -0.89
CA VAL A 30 -4.48 -11.43 -0.02
C VAL A 30 -4.63 -10.08 0.68
N GLY A 31 -5.53 -9.24 0.19
CA GLY A 31 -5.79 -7.93 0.78
C GLY A 31 -6.64 -8.02 2.04
N ILE A 32 -6.29 -7.23 3.05
CA ILE A 32 -7.09 -6.99 4.25
C ILE A 32 -7.61 -5.56 4.20
N ASN A 33 -8.92 -5.40 4.00
CA ASN A 33 -9.60 -4.12 3.91
C ASN A 33 -10.29 -3.77 5.23
N LEU A 34 -9.69 -2.92 6.04
CA LEU A 34 -10.32 -2.43 7.26
C LEU A 34 -11.33 -1.30 7.00
N ASN A 35 -11.21 -0.60 5.87
CA ASN A 35 -12.04 0.56 5.51
C ASN A 35 -13.24 0.15 4.62
N VAL A 36 -14.08 -0.75 5.11
CA VAL A 36 -15.21 -1.33 4.37
C VAL A 36 -16.30 -0.32 3.98
N ASN A 37 -16.25 0.88 4.55
CA ASN A 37 -17.16 1.99 4.27
C ASN A 37 -16.61 3.00 3.24
N ASN A 38 -15.53 2.68 2.53
CA ASN A 38 -14.86 3.54 1.56
C ASN A 38 -14.42 4.90 2.16
N ALA A 39 -14.10 4.93 3.46
CA ALA A 39 -13.63 6.15 4.11
C ALA A 39 -12.10 6.14 4.25
N CYS A 40 -11.48 7.26 3.89
CA CYS A 40 -10.04 7.49 4.07
C CYS A 40 -9.80 8.86 4.67
N ASN A 41 -8.76 9.02 5.45
CA ASN A 41 -8.34 10.31 5.97
C ASN A 41 -7.59 11.18 4.94
N TRP A 42 -7.25 10.60 3.75
CA TRP A 42 -6.73 11.31 2.58
C TRP A 42 -7.76 11.28 1.43
N ALA A 43 -7.55 12.12 0.39
CA ALA A 43 -8.37 12.14 -0.81
C ALA A 43 -7.46 12.19 -2.06
N CYS A 44 -6.66 11.14 -2.26
CA CYS A 44 -5.72 11.08 -3.38
C CYS A 44 -6.45 11.10 -4.71
N VAL A 45 -6.07 12.00 -5.61
CA VAL A 45 -6.71 12.18 -6.92
C VAL A 45 -6.66 10.94 -7.83
N TYR A 46 -5.71 10.03 -7.61
CA TYR A 46 -5.55 8.78 -8.35
C TYR A 46 -6.19 7.56 -7.65
N CYS A 47 -6.96 7.78 -6.58
CA CYS A 47 -7.56 6.71 -5.82
C CYS A 47 -8.56 5.90 -6.66
N GLN A 48 -8.49 4.58 -6.55
CA GLN A 48 -9.35 3.63 -7.28
C GLN A 48 -10.59 3.20 -6.47
N VAL A 49 -10.84 3.85 -5.34
CA VAL A 49 -12.00 3.57 -4.48
C VAL A 49 -13.18 4.41 -4.94
N ASP A 50 -14.25 3.73 -5.29
CA ASP A 50 -15.51 4.36 -5.63
C ASP A 50 -16.12 5.05 -4.41
N ASN A 51 -16.78 6.20 -4.66
CA ASN A 51 -17.51 6.92 -3.62
C ASN A 51 -16.68 7.14 -2.36
N LEU A 52 -15.39 7.47 -2.54
CA LEU A 52 -14.48 7.73 -1.44
C LEU A 52 -14.99 8.88 -0.56
N THR A 53 -15.10 8.65 0.74
CA THR A 53 -15.49 9.66 1.72
C THR A 53 -14.34 10.00 2.67
N ARG A 54 -14.39 11.19 3.28
CA ARG A 54 -13.43 11.57 4.33
C ARG A 54 -13.83 10.93 5.65
N GLY A 55 -12.87 10.26 6.31
CA GLY A 55 -13.11 9.65 7.61
C GLY A 55 -12.21 8.46 7.90
N GLY A 56 -12.65 7.64 8.83
CA GLY A 56 -12.04 6.37 9.21
C GLY A 56 -13.01 5.20 9.07
N PRO A 57 -12.53 3.97 9.27
CA PRO A 57 -13.37 2.79 9.23
C PRO A 57 -14.36 2.74 10.39
N PRO A 58 -15.45 1.99 10.26
CA PRO A 58 -16.29 1.60 11.38
C PRO A 58 -15.52 0.65 12.31
N PRO A 59 -16.06 0.33 13.51
CA PRO A 59 -15.50 -0.71 14.37
C PRO A 59 -15.31 -2.03 13.60
N ILE A 60 -14.17 -2.68 13.84
CA ILE A 60 -13.80 -3.90 13.12
C ILE A 60 -14.33 -5.12 13.89
N ASP A 61 -15.08 -5.99 13.19
CA ASP A 61 -15.40 -7.32 13.68
C ASP A 61 -14.18 -8.24 13.50
N LEU A 62 -13.34 -8.29 14.54
CA LEU A 62 -12.08 -9.04 14.52
C LEU A 62 -12.29 -10.55 14.39
N ASP A 63 -13.37 -11.08 14.95
CA ASP A 63 -13.69 -12.51 14.85
C ASP A 63 -14.14 -12.87 13.41
N LEU A 64 -14.87 -11.98 12.75
CA LEU A 64 -15.19 -12.15 11.35
C LEU A 64 -13.95 -12.06 10.46
N LEU A 65 -13.08 -11.07 10.70
CA LEU A 65 -11.81 -10.94 9.97
C LEU A 65 -10.98 -12.22 10.08
N GLU A 66 -10.84 -12.78 11.29
CA GLU A 66 -10.11 -14.03 11.53
C GLU A 66 -10.73 -15.20 10.78
N ARG A 67 -12.06 -15.37 10.86
CA ARG A 67 -12.78 -16.46 10.17
C ARG A 67 -12.64 -16.32 8.64
N GLU A 68 -12.79 -15.12 8.09
CA GLU A 68 -12.66 -14.89 6.66
C GLU A 68 -11.25 -15.20 6.15
N LEU A 69 -10.21 -14.73 6.86
CA LEU A 69 -8.84 -15.00 6.45
C LEU A 69 -8.51 -16.50 6.55
N ALA A 70 -8.91 -17.15 7.65
CA ALA A 70 -8.68 -18.59 7.82
C ALA A 70 -9.39 -19.42 6.75
N GLY A 71 -10.67 -19.14 6.49
CA GLY A 71 -11.45 -19.84 5.46
C GLY A 71 -10.89 -19.61 4.05
N PHE A 72 -10.47 -18.37 3.75
CA PHE A 72 -9.82 -18.07 2.48
C PHE A 72 -8.49 -18.81 2.30
N LEU A 73 -7.63 -18.81 3.32
CA LEU A 73 -6.34 -19.52 3.25
C LEU A 73 -6.52 -21.03 3.14
N GLU A 74 -7.51 -21.61 3.83
CA GLU A 74 -7.83 -23.03 3.70
C GLU A 74 -8.20 -23.41 2.25
N ASP A 75 -9.10 -22.63 1.62
CA ASP A 75 -9.49 -22.87 0.23
C ASP A 75 -8.35 -22.58 -0.76
N ALA A 76 -7.54 -21.55 -0.51
CA ALA A 76 -6.42 -21.21 -1.37
C ALA A 76 -5.26 -22.23 -1.32
N LEU A 77 -5.02 -22.85 -0.16
CA LEU A 77 -3.91 -23.80 0.04
C LEU A 77 -4.31 -25.26 -0.22
N HIS A 78 -5.52 -25.64 0.16
CA HIS A 78 -5.97 -27.03 0.19
C HIS A 78 -7.22 -27.29 -0.63
N GLY A 79 -7.98 -26.24 -0.98
CA GLY A 79 -9.20 -26.32 -1.79
C GLY A 79 -8.97 -26.06 -3.28
N GLU A 80 -9.99 -25.52 -3.93
CA GLU A 80 -10.00 -25.33 -5.39
C GLU A 80 -9.87 -23.87 -5.84
N PHE A 81 -9.72 -22.92 -4.91
CA PHE A 81 -9.65 -21.50 -5.25
C PHE A 81 -8.60 -21.22 -6.32
N MET A 82 -7.36 -21.71 -6.13
CA MET A 82 -6.27 -21.47 -7.07
C MET A 82 -6.54 -22.05 -8.46
N SER A 83 -7.11 -23.25 -8.52
CA SER A 83 -7.41 -23.89 -9.80
C SER A 83 -8.58 -23.23 -10.54
N ARG A 84 -9.62 -22.76 -9.82
CA ARG A 84 -10.84 -22.20 -10.39
C ARG A 84 -10.77 -20.71 -10.67
N GLN A 85 -10.09 -19.94 -9.80
CA GLN A 85 -10.14 -18.47 -9.82
C GLN A 85 -8.85 -17.81 -10.28
N VAL A 86 -7.73 -18.53 -10.36
CA VAL A 86 -6.41 -17.94 -10.64
C VAL A 86 -5.83 -18.51 -11.93
N PRO A 87 -5.32 -17.66 -12.86
CA PRO A 87 -4.59 -18.11 -14.04
C PRO A 87 -3.40 -19.02 -13.66
N ALA A 88 -3.09 -19.98 -14.52
CA ALA A 88 -2.14 -21.05 -14.21
C ALA A 88 -0.73 -20.56 -13.81
N ASP A 89 -0.28 -19.47 -14.42
CA ASP A 89 1.03 -18.82 -14.19
C ASP A 89 1.09 -17.99 -12.88
N SER A 90 -0.07 -17.74 -12.26
CA SER A 90 -0.18 -16.89 -11.06
C SER A 90 -0.67 -17.65 -9.81
N ARG A 91 -0.73 -19.00 -9.84
CA ARG A 91 -1.31 -19.87 -8.79
C ARG A 91 -0.39 -20.04 -7.58
N HIS A 92 0.04 -18.95 -6.98
CA HIS A 92 0.81 -18.97 -5.73
C HIS A 92 0.49 -17.74 -4.89
N LEU A 93 0.54 -17.89 -3.56
CA LEU A 93 0.37 -16.78 -2.63
C LEU A 93 1.67 -15.98 -2.55
N MET A 94 1.55 -14.66 -2.66
CA MET A 94 2.70 -13.75 -2.64
C MET A 94 2.83 -12.98 -1.33
N ASP A 95 1.71 -12.56 -0.77
CA ASP A 95 1.67 -11.78 0.48
C ASP A 95 0.26 -11.73 1.06
N VAL A 96 0.19 -11.30 2.33
CA VAL A 96 -1.01 -10.74 2.95
C VAL A 96 -0.77 -9.26 3.14
N ALA A 97 -1.68 -8.40 2.68
CA ALA A 97 -1.46 -6.96 2.68
C ALA A 97 -2.61 -6.19 3.35
N PHE A 98 -2.32 -5.49 4.44
CA PHE A 98 -3.22 -4.46 4.97
C PHE A 98 -3.25 -3.29 3.99
N SER A 99 -4.30 -3.26 3.21
CA SER A 99 -4.57 -2.26 2.16
C SER A 99 -6.09 -2.19 1.95
N GLY A 100 -6.57 -1.48 0.96
CA GLY A 100 -8.00 -1.51 0.67
C GLY A 100 -8.59 -0.14 0.35
N ASN A 101 -9.76 0.15 0.91
CA ASN A 101 -10.55 1.33 0.55
C ASN A 101 -10.20 2.59 1.37
N GLY A 102 -9.15 2.55 2.19
CA GLY A 102 -8.71 3.71 2.98
C GLY A 102 -7.37 3.49 3.66
N GLU A 103 -7.11 4.26 4.70
CA GLU A 103 -5.90 4.16 5.51
C GLU A 103 -6.08 3.12 6.63
N PRO A 104 -5.39 1.97 6.58
CA PRO A 104 -5.58 0.90 7.57
C PRO A 104 -5.27 1.33 9.00
N THR A 105 -4.24 2.18 9.19
CA THR A 105 -3.82 2.64 10.52
C THR A 105 -4.80 3.62 11.18
N SER A 106 -5.86 4.02 10.46
CA SER A 106 -6.95 4.82 11.03
C SER A 106 -7.94 4.00 11.85
N ALA A 107 -7.95 2.66 11.71
CA ALA A 107 -8.77 1.76 12.51
C ALA A 107 -8.38 1.81 13.99
N ALA A 108 -9.39 1.85 14.86
CA ALA A 108 -9.17 1.85 16.31
C ALA A 108 -8.57 0.52 16.78
N GLU A 109 -8.92 -0.55 16.11
CA GLU A 109 -8.51 -1.95 16.39
C GLU A 109 -7.29 -2.38 15.54
N PHE A 110 -6.51 -1.45 14.98
CA PHE A 110 -5.44 -1.76 14.03
C PHE A 110 -4.43 -2.79 14.57
N ASP A 111 -3.89 -2.59 15.77
CA ASP A 111 -2.93 -3.52 16.38
C ASP A 111 -3.55 -4.89 16.71
N GLU A 112 -4.81 -4.91 17.12
CA GLU A 112 -5.55 -6.14 17.37
C GLU A 112 -5.81 -6.90 16.06
N ALA A 113 -6.15 -6.20 14.97
CA ALA A 113 -6.30 -6.80 13.66
C ALA A 113 -4.98 -7.42 13.15
N ILE A 114 -3.84 -6.74 13.34
CA ILE A 114 -2.51 -7.31 13.04
C ILE A 114 -2.26 -8.58 13.85
N SER A 115 -2.58 -8.56 15.16
CA SER A 115 -2.43 -9.75 16.02
C SER A 115 -3.25 -10.93 15.52
N ARG A 116 -4.54 -10.73 15.22
CA ARG A 116 -5.43 -11.79 14.70
C ARG A 116 -4.94 -12.36 13.38
N VAL A 117 -4.53 -11.50 12.45
CA VAL A 117 -3.94 -11.95 11.17
C VAL A 117 -2.64 -12.73 11.41
N GLY A 118 -1.78 -12.27 12.32
CA GLY A 118 -0.57 -12.96 12.70
C GLY A 118 -0.82 -14.36 13.28
N ASP A 119 -1.84 -14.52 14.11
CA ASP A 119 -2.23 -15.82 14.68
C ASP A 119 -2.74 -16.78 13.60
N VAL A 120 -3.53 -16.28 12.65
CA VAL A 120 -3.93 -17.08 11.48
C VAL A 120 -2.71 -17.52 10.68
N LEU A 121 -1.77 -16.61 10.36
CA LEU A 121 -0.56 -16.95 9.60
C LEU A 121 0.30 -17.99 10.34
N ARG A 122 0.43 -17.91 11.68
CA ARG A 122 1.13 -18.93 12.48
C ARG A 122 0.44 -20.28 12.40
N ARG A 123 -0.89 -20.32 12.53
CA ARG A 123 -1.70 -21.55 12.45
C ARG A 123 -1.55 -22.27 11.11
N PHE A 124 -1.43 -21.54 10.01
CA PHE A 124 -1.18 -22.10 8.67
C PHE A 124 0.31 -22.32 8.35
N GLY A 125 1.23 -22.06 9.29
CA GLY A 125 2.67 -22.21 9.08
C GLY A 125 3.24 -21.23 8.05
N LEU A 126 2.57 -20.10 7.84
CA LEU A 126 2.90 -19.06 6.86
C LEU A 126 3.67 -17.88 7.46
N ALA A 127 3.67 -17.71 8.78
CA ALA A 127 4.42 -16.65 9.45
C ALA A 127 5.90 -16.70 9.04
N ARG A 128 6.48 -15.55 8.67
CA ARG A 128 7.84 -15.37 8.13
C ARG A 128 8.13 -16.05 6.78
N LYS A 129 7.18 -16.80 6.21
CA LYS A 129 7.27 -17.42 4.88
C LYS A 129 6.47 -16.63 3.84
N LEU A 130 5.31 -16.13 4.27
CA LEU A 130 4.45 -15.26 3.46
C LEU A 130 4.53 -13.85 4.05
N PRO A 131 5.07 -12.85 3.34
CA PRO A 131 5.24 -11.51 3.86
C PRO A 131 3.90 -10.88 4.27
N LEU A 132 3.86 -10.29 5.47
CA LEU A 132 2.75 -9.44 5.90
C LEU A 132 3.10 -7.98 5.57
N ARG A 133 2.31 -7.33 4.74
CA ARG A 133 2.55 -5.96 4.27
C ARG A 133 1.55 -4.98 4.85
N LEU A 134 2.03 -3.80 5.20
CA LEU A 134 1.18 -2.65 5.48
C LEU A 134 1.41 -1.59 4.41
N ILE A 135 0.37 -1.23 3.66
CA ILE A 135 0.39 -0.07 2.76
C ILE A 135 -0.29 1.08 3.48
N THR A 136 0.47 2.12 3.81
CA THR A 136 0.00 3.22 4.65
C THR A 136 0.44 4.59 4.12
N ASN A 137 -0.39 5.60 4.32
CA ASN A 137 -0.01 6.99 4.11
C ASN A 137 0.82 7.57 5.27
N GLY A 138 1.05 6.79 6.32
CA GLY A 138 1.91 7.11 7.45
C GLY A 138 1.41 8.20 8.39
N SER A 139 0.23 8.76 8.15
CA SER A 139 -0.29 9.91 8.94
C SER A 139 -0.54 9.58 10.41
N MET A 140 -0.73 8.30 10.75
CA MET A 140 -1.06 7.83 12.10
C MET A 140 0.10 7.10 12.81
N VAL A 141 1.29 7.02 12.22
CA VAL A 141 2.45 6.29 12.78
C VAL A 141 2.87 6.80 14.16
N HIS A 142 2.58 8.08 14.48
CA HIS A 142 2.84 8.65 15.80
C HIS A 142 1.99 8.02 16.93
N ARG A 143 0.91 7.28 16.60
CA ARG A 143 0.03 6.66 17.60
C ARG A 143 0.65 5.39 18.18
N PRO A 144 0.65 5.21 19.54
CA PRO A 144 1.23 4.03 20.17
C PRO A 144 0.67 2.69 19.67
N LYS A 145 -0.65 2.60 19.43
CA LYS A 145 -1.29 1.41 18.85
C LYS A 145 -0.73 1.07 17.47
N VAL A 146 -0.57 2.09 16.60
CA VAL A 146 -0.01 1.90 15.26
C VAL A 146 1.43 1.40 15.33
N GLN A 147 2.24 1.95 16.23
CA GLN A 147 3.61 1.49 16.45
C GLN A 147 3.67 0.04 16.95
N ARG A 148 2.74 -0.38 17.84
CA ARG A 148 2.66 -1.79 18.24
C ARG A 148 2.35 -2.70 17.07
N GLY A 149 1.36 -2.34 16.24
CA GLY A 149 1.02 -3.09 15.03
C GLY A 149 2.19 -3.20 14.05
N ILE A 150 2.95 -2.11 13.84
CA ILE A 150 4.14 -2.10 12.97
C ILE A 150 5.22 -3.05 13.51
N ARG A 151 5.50 -3.06 14.83
CA ARG A 151 6.46 -4.02 15.42
C ARG A 151 6.00 -5.47 15.24
N MET A 152 4.72 -5.75 15.43
CA MET A 152 4.19 -7.10 15.20
C MET A 152 4.33 -7.54 13.74
N ILE A 153 4.18 -6.60 12.77
CA ILE A 153 4.44 -6.89 11.35
C ILE A 153 5.91 -7.29 11.15
N ASP A 154 6.87 -6.58 11.76
CA ASP A 154 8.30 -6.91 11.69
C ASP A 154 8.60 -8.28 12.31
N GLU A 155 8.04 -8.58 13.48
CA GLU A 155 8.16 -9.89 14.14
C GLU A 155 7.66 -11.05 13.27
N LEU A 156 6.65 -10.79 12.44
CA LEU A 156 6.10 -11.73 11.46
C LEU A 156 6.92 -11.82 10.16
N GLY A 157 8.03 -11.08 10.05
CA GLY A 157 8.87 -11.02 8.86
C GLY A 157 8.23 -10.21 7.74
N GLY A 158 7.38 -9.24 8.09
CA GLY A 158 6.69 -8.38 7.17
C GLY A 158 7.42 -7.05 6.89
N GLU A 159 6.76 -6.19 6.15
CA GLU A 159 7.33 -4.90 5.71
C GLU A 159 6.26 -3.81 5.59
N ILE A 160 6.71 -2.57 5.67
CA ILE A 160 5.86 -1.38 5.54
C ILE A 160 6.11 -0.71 4.20
N TRP A 161 5.04 -0.41 3.47
CA TRP A 161 5.07 0.39 2.25
C TRP A 161 4.46 1.75 2.54
N PHE A 162 5.35 2.69 2.84
CA PHE A 162 5.00 4.05 3.24
C PHE A 162 4.80 4.94 2.00
N LYS A 163 3.61 5.51 1.83
CA LYS A 163 3.27 6.32 0.65
C LYS A 163 3.88 7.72 0.72
N VAL A 164 4.67 8.05 -0.29
CA VAL A 164 5.18 9.40 -0.57
C VAL A 164 5.03 9.66 -2.07
N ASP A 165 4.02 10.40 -2.46
CA ASP A 165 3.77 10.67 -3.88
C ASP A 165 4.43 11.99 -4.32
N ARG A 166 4.51 12.97 -3.43
CA ARG A 166 5.10 14.31 -3.64
C ARG A 166 5.77 14.79 -2.34
N ALA A 167 6.66 15.78 -2.47
CA ALA A 167 7.35 16.40 -1.33
C ALA A 167 7.17 17.93 -1.26
N VAL A 168 6.69 18.55 -2.33
CA VAL A 168 6.30 19.97 -2.34
C VAL A 168 4.90 20.11 -1.73
N ALA A 169 4.72 21.01 -0.77
CA ALA A 169 3.46 21.11 -0.01
C ALA A 169 2.22 21.39 -0.90
N SER A 170 2.36 22.24 -1.92
CA SER A 170 1.30 22.50 -2.92
C SER A 170 0.91 21.24 -3.68
N ASP A 171 1.89 20.43 -4.07
CA ASP A 171 1.66 19.20 -4.83
C ASP A 171 1.01 18.14 -3.95
N VAL A 172 1.45 18.00 -2.69
CA VAL A 172 0.81 17.10 -1.72
C VAL A 172 -0.65 17.48 -1.51
N ALA A 173 -0.94 18.77 -1.37
CA ALA A 173 -2.32 19.24 -1.25
C ALA A 173 -3.14 18.94 -2.50
N ALA A 174 -2.58 19.15 -3.70
CA ALA A 174 -3.24 18.88 -4.97
C ALA A 174 -3.44 17.38 -5.25
N ILE A 175 -2.46 16.53 -4.91
CA ILE A 175 -2.45 15.11 -5.25
C ILE A 175 -3.10 14.25 -4.16
N ASN A 176 -2.80 14.53 -2.88
CA ASN A 176 -3.25 13.71 -1.75
C ASN A 176 -4.42 14.34 -0.98
N GLY A 177 -4.79 15.58 -1.31
CA GLY A 177 -5.90 16.31 -0.72
C GLY A 177 -5.71 16.65 0.76
N VAL A 178 -4.47 16.77 1.23
CA VAL A 178 -4.13 17.08 2.64
C VAL A 178 -2.99 18.09 2.71
N PRO A 179 -3.02 19.03 3.67
CA PRO A 179 -1.87 19.86 3.97
C PRO A 179 -0.84 18.99 4.73
N LEU A 180 0.27 18.68 4.10
CA LEU A 180 1.37 17.94 4.72
C LEU A 180 2.66 18.75 4.59
N ASP A 181 3.42 18.82 5.69
CA ASP A 181 4.76 19.34 5.65
C ASP A 181 5.79 18.20 5.50
N SER A 182 6.85 18.48 4.77
CA SER A 182 7.90 17.51 4.46
C SER A 182 8.66 17.03 5.71
N GLU A 183 8.83 17.86 6.73
CA GLU A 183 9.48 17.48 7.97
C GLU A 183 8.66 16.46 8.76
N ARG A 184 7.33 16.63 8.81
CA ARG A 184 6.45 15.65 9.42
C ARG A 184 6.46 14.32 8.68
N VAL A 185 6.48 14.36 7.35
CA VAL A 185 6.63 13.16 6.53
C VAL A 185 7.95 12.46 6.83
N ALA A 186 9.07 13.19 6.84
CA ALA A 186 10.39 12.64 7.15
C ALA A 186 10.43 11.98 8.53
N ARG A 187 9.93 12.66 9.58
CA ARG A 187 9.84 12.11 10.95
C ARG A 187 9.00 10.83 11.00
N ASN A 188 7.88 10.78 10.28
CA ASN A 188 7.01 9.60 10.26
C ASN A 188 7.66 8.42 9.51
N ILE A 189 8.38 8.68 8.41
CA ILE A 189 9.16 7.65 7.70
C ILE A 189 10.28 7.12 8.61
N GLU A 190 11.03 8.01 9.27
CA GLU A 190 12.10 7.64 10.19
C GLU A 190 11.59 6.77 11.34
N LEU A 191 10.44 7.14 11.92
CA LEU A 191 9.79 6.36 12.97
C LEU A 191 9.38 4.98 12.47
N CYS A 192 8.79 4.89 11.28
CA CYS A 192 8.42 3.63 10.63
C CYS A 192 9.64 2.74 10.41
N ALA A 193 10.70 3.30 9.81
CA ALA A 193 11.95 2.60 9.50
C ALA A 193 12.71 2.15 10.76
N GLY A 194 12.50 2.81 11.89
CA GLY A 194 13.01 2.37 13.20
C GLY A 194 12.22 1.24 13.84
N LEU A 195 11.04 0.90 13.31
CA LEU A 195 10.15 -0.14 13.86
C LEU A 195 10.09 -1.39 12.99
N ALA A 196 10.23 -1.26 11.67
CA ALA A 196 10.15 -2.36 10.72
C ALA A 196 10.85 -2.04 9.41
N THR A 197 11.16 -3.07 8.61
CA THR A 197 11.62 -2.91 7.23
C THR A 197 10.65 -2.03 6.45
N THR A 198 11.14 -0.86 6.00
CA THR A 198 10.30 0.16 5.37
C THR A 198 10.74 0.48 3.95
N TRP A 199 9.80 0.37 3.01
CA TRP A 199 9.90 0.85 1.63
C TRP A 199 9.08 2.12 1.47
N VAL A 200 9.56 3.04 0.65
CA VAL A 200 8.74 4.15 0.17
C VAL A 200 7.97 3.66 -1.06
N GLN A 201 6.66 3.93 -1.12
CA GLN A 201 5.80 3.61 -2.26
C GLN A 201 5.31 4.90 -2.90
N THR A 202 5.64 5.11 -4.19
CA THR A 202 5.43 6.36 -4.90
C THR A 202 4.62 6.15 -6.18
N CYS A 203 3.46 6.79 -6.29
CA CYS A 203 2.71 6.90 -7.52
C CYS A 203 3.16 8.16 -8.29
N TRP A 204 3.79 7.94 -9.47
CA TRP A 204 4.35 9.04 -10.28
C TRP A 204 3.61 9.15 -11.59
N PHE A 205 3.02 10.31 -11.86
CA PHE A 205 2.12 10.52 -12.99
C PHE A 205 2.06 11.99 -13.37
N ALA A 206 1.59 12.27 -14.60
CA ALA A 206 1.32 13.62 -15.08
C ALA A 206 -0.05 14.12 -14.59
N LEU A 207 -0.13 15.41 -14.27
CA LEU A 207 -1.36 16.12 -13.95
C LEU A 207 -1.56 17.25 -14.97
N ASP A 208 -2.76 17.34 -15.57
CA ASP A 208 -3.08 18.33 -16.61
C ASP A 208 -2.08 18.31 -17.79
N GLY A 209 -1.62 17.12 -18.17
CA GLY A 209 -0.65 16.94 -19.24
C GLY A 209 0.80 17.27 -18.88
N GLN A 210 1.08 17.68 -17.63
CA GLN A 210 2.42 18.03 -17.16
C GLN A 210 2.99 16.94 -16.29
N ALA A 211 4.14 16.38 -16.67
CA ALA A 211 4.95 15.53 -15.79
C ALA A 211 5.48 16.36 -14.60
N PRO A 212 5.76 15.73 -13.44
CA PRO A 212 6.38 16.44 -12.34
C PRO A 212 7.71 17.06 -12.75
N ASP A 213 7.87 18.34 -12.47
CA ASP A 213 9.01 19.14 -12.90
C ASP A 213 10.29 18.88 -12.08
N ALA A 214 11.36 19.57 -12.42
CA ALA A 214 12.65 19.45 -11.72
C ALA A 214 12.56 19.86 -10.24
N VAL A 215 11.66 20.79 -9.88
CA VAL A 215 11.46 21.21 -8.49
C VAL A 215 10.81 20.08 -7.68
N ALA A 216 9.78 19.45 -8.23
CA ALA A 216 9.10 18.32 -7.61
C ALA A 216 10.05 17.12 -7.43
N ARG A 217 10.87 16.80 -8.45
CA ARG A 217 11.88 15.71 -8.42
C ARG A 217 12.97 15.99 -7.36
N SER A 218 13.53 17.19 -7.38
CA SER A 218 14.57 17.61 -6.43
C SER A 218 14.05 17.60 -4.99
N ALA A 219 12.84 18.12 -4.73
CA ALA A 219 12.22 18.09 -3.41
C ALA A 219 11.98 16.66 -2.90
N TYR A 220 11.57 15.75 -3.79
CA TYR A 220 11.42 14.33 -3.46
C TYR A 220 12.74 13.69 -3.05
N CYS A 221 13.80 13.90 -3.83
CA CYS A 221 15.14 13.40 -3.50
C CYS A 221 15.67 14.00 -2.20
N ALA A 222 15.49 15.30 -1.99
CA ALA A 222 15.91 16.00 -0.76
C ALA A 222 15.20 15.46 0.50
N LEU A 223 13.90 15.09 0.39
CA LEU A 223 13.16 14.46 1.47
C LEU A 223 13.73 13.10 1.85
N LEU A 224 14.10 12.27 0.87
CA LEU A 224 14.52 10.88 1.12
C LEU A 224 16.02 10.75 1.43
N LYS A 225 16.85 11.64 0.94
CA LYS A 225 18.33 11.58 1.09
C LYS A 225 18.82 11.39 2.54
N PRO A 226 18.29 12.11 3.55
CA PRO A 226 18.68 11.90 4.95
C PRO A 226 18.28 10.53 5.51
N LEU A 227 17.34 9.85 4.88
CA LEU A 227 16.75 8.59 5.31
C LEU A 227 17.32 7.36 4.56
N ALA A 228 18.23 7.59 3.61
CA ALA A 228 18.71 6.56 2.68
C ALA A 228 19.24 5.29 3.39
N GLY A 229 20.00 5.44 4.47
CA GLY A 229 20.55 4.30 5.22
C GLY A 229 19.53 3.52 6.07
N ARG A 230 18.28 3.98 6.13
CA ARG A 230 17.21 3.37 6.94
C ARG A 230 16.11 2.72 6.10
N LEU A 231 16.03 3.08 4.80
CA LEU A 231 15.02 2.59 3.89
C LEU A 231 15.48 1.34 3.14
N ALA A 232 14.60 0.38 2.98
CA ALA A 232 14.84 -0.79 2.15
C ALA A 232 14.89 -0.44 0.66
N GLY A 233 14.22 0.62 0.23
CA GLY A 233 14.18 1.10 -1.14
C GLY A 233 12.94 1.93 -1.46
N VAL A 234 12.74 2.20 -2.75
CA VAL A 234 11.56 2.87 -3.30
C VAL A 234 10.86 1.94 -4.29
N HIS A 235 9.55 1.80 -4.15
CA HIS A 235 8.67 1.25 -5.17
C HIS A 235 8.07 2.40 -5.98
N LEU A 236 8.64 2.70 -7.14
CA LEU A 236 8.16 3.73 -8.06
C LEU A 236 7.22 3.10 -9.10
N TYR A 237 5.99 3.59 -9.18
CA TYR A 237 5.02 3.04 -10.12
C TYR A 237 4.19 4.12 -10.80
N GLY A 238 3.76 3.84 -12.04
CA GLY A 238 2.85 4.67 -12.82
C GLY A 238 1.39 4.41 -12.50
N LEU A 239 0.50 5.16 -13.17
CA LEU A 239 -0.95 4.93 -13.09
C LEU A 239 -1.32 3.61 -13.78
N ALA A 240 -1.46 2.57 -12.99
CA ALA A 240 -1.78 1.23 -13.47
C ALA A 240 -3.24 1.10 -13.96
N ARG A 241 -4.16 1.81 -13.32
CA ARG A 241 -5.61 1.73 -13.52
C ARG A 241 -6.23 3.11 -13.49
N PRO A 242 -7.42 3.27 -14.09
CA PRO A 242 -8.16 4.52 -13.99
C PRO A 242 -8.45 4.90 -12.54
N SER A 243 -8.37 6.18 -12.25
CA SER A 243 -8.85 6.73 -10.98
C SER A 243 -10.39 6.74 -10.99
N MET A 244 -10.99 6.54 -9.82
CA MET A 244 -12.43 6.67 -9.60
C MET A 244 -12.80 8.05 -9.01
N GLN A 245 -11.85 8.98 -8.98
CA GLN A 245 -12.06 10.32 -8.44
C GLN A 245 -12.41 11.33 -9.54
N PRO A 246 -13.04 12.45 -9.19
CA PRO A 246 -13.41 13.49 -10.18
C PRO A 246 -12.22 14.03 -11.00
N ALA A 247 -11.01 13.94 -10.47
CA ALA A 247 -9.80 14.34 -11.14
C ALA A 247 -9.29 13.36 -12.21
N ALA A 248 -9.93 12.20 -12.39
CA ALA A 248 -9.48 11.16 -13.33
C ALA A 248 -9.16 11.67 -14.75
N PRO A 249 -9.95 12.57 -15.38
CA PRO A 249 -9.65 13.10 -16.73
C PRO A 249 -8.38 13.95 -16.79
N ARG A 250 -7.88 14.44 -15.66
CA ARG A 250 -6.67 15.27 -15.57
C ARG A 250 -5.39 14.47 -15.41
N LEU A 251 -5.52 13.16 -15.13
CA LEU A 251 -4.38 12.30 -14.82
C LEU A 251 -3.83 11.64 -16.07
N GLY A 252 -2.53 11.81 -16.31
CA GLY A 252 -1.80 11.23 -17.44
C GLY A 252 -0.81 10.15 -16.98
N ARG A 253 -0.66 9.08 -17.77
CA ARG A 253 0.38 8.09 -17.56
C ARG A 253 1.72 8.63 -18.02
N LEU A 254 2.76 8.34 -17.28
CA LEU A 254 4.14 8.46 -17.74
C LEU A 254 4.55 7.17 -18.45
N THR A 255 5.47 7.30 -19.37
CA THR A 255 6.11 6.17 -20.06
C THR A 255 7.05 5.41 -19.11
N ALA A 256 7.39 4.18 -19.47
CA ALA A 256 8.41 3.42 -18.74
C ALA A 256 9.75 4.17 -18.70
N ALA A 257 10.15 4.81 -19.81
CA ALA A 257 11.38 5.58 -19.89
C ALA A 257 11.41 6.77 -18.93
N GLU A 258 10.31 7.52 -18.80
CA GLU A 258 10.21 8.64 -17.85
C GLU A 258 10.27 8.16 -16.38
N LEU A 259 9.69 7.00 -16.07
CA LEU A 259 9.78 6.41 -14.74
C LEU A 259 11.19 5.92 -14.44
N GLU A 260 11.86 5.27 -15.39
CA GLU A 260 13.25 4.81 -15.26
C GLU A 260 14.23 5.99 -15.13
N GLU A 261 14.01 7.08 -15.87
CA GLU A 261 14.80 8.31 -15.73
C GLU A 261 14.73 8.85 -14.29
N PHE A 262 13.51 8.98 -13.75
CA PHE A 262 13.34 9.44 -12.38
C PHE A 262 13.90 8.44 -11.35
N ALA A 263 13.78 7.14 -11.58
CA ALA A 263 14.38 6.11 -10.73
C ALA A 263 15.91 6.22 -10.68
N ALA A 264 16.55 6.48 -11.84
CA ALA A 264 17.98 6.71 -11.92
C ALA A 264 18.40 8.00 -11.18
N GLU A 265 17.60 9.07 -11.28
CA GLU A 265 17.82 10.32 -10.53
C GLU A 265 17.74 10.08 -9.01
N ILE A 266 16.70 9.37 -8.52
CA ILE A 266 16.57 9.02 -7.09
C ILE A 266 17.82 8.25 -6.64
N THR A 267 18.20 7.22 -7.38
CA THR A 267 19.37 6.40 -7.03
C THR A 267 20.65 7.22 -7.00
N LYS A 268 20.87 8.08 -7.98
CA LYS A 268 22.05 8.97 -8.06
C LYS A 268 22.12 9.95 -6.90
N GLU A 269 21.00 10.61 -6.59
CA GLU A 269 20.96 11.70 -5.59
C GLU A 269 20.91 11.19 -4.15
N THR A 270 20.38 9.99 -3.92
CA THR A 270 20.10 9.48 -2.57
C THR A 270 20.88 8.21 -2.22
N GLY A 271 21.34 7.44 -3.20
CA GLY A 271 21.90 6.10 -3.02
C GLY A 271 20.85 5.02 -2.74
N ILE A 272 19.55 5.35 -2.77
CA ILE A 272 18.46 4.40 -2.49
C ILE A 272 18.16 3.58 -3.75
N ARG A 273 18.01 2.27 -3.61
CA ARG A 273 17.57 1.40 -4.72
C ARG A 273 16.11 1.67 -5.06
N VAL A 274 15.78 1.61 -6.36
CA VAL A 274 14.43 1.84 -6.85
C VAL A 274 13.95 0.65 -7.66
N ASN A 275 12.76 0.15 -7.34
CA ASN A 275 12.04 -0.85 -8.12
C ASN A 275 10.96 -0.15 -8.93
N VAL A 276 11.06 -0.17 -10.27
CA VAL A 276 10.11 0.48 -11.17
C VAL A 276 9.02 -0.49 -11.60
N SER A 277 7.77 0.00 -11.67
CA SER A 277 6.59 -0.74 -12.17
C SER A 277 5.74 0.20 -13.03
N PRO A 278 5.94 0.23 -14.35
CA PRO A 278 5.20 1.09 -15.28
C PRO A 278 3.70 0.87 -15.31
#